data_ab11d13a293f8bcff1d1102e338248e7
#
_entry.id   ab11d13a293f8bcff1d1102e338248e7
#
_cell.length_a   1.000
_cell.length_b   1.000
_cell.length_c   1.000
_cell.angle_alpha   90.00
_cell.angle_beta   90.00
_cell.angle_gamma   90.00
#
_symmetry.space_group_name_H-M   'P 1'
#
loop_
_entity.id
_entity.type
_entity.pdbx_description
1 polymer ?
#
loop_
_entity_poly.entity_id
_entity_poly.type
_entity_poly.pdbx_seq_one_letter_code
_entity_poly.pdbx_strand_id
1 'polypeptide(L)'
;MLKEAIRKQLKREAEPDYKEFQAKLLPGVDGILGVRLPKLREIAKRIAKTDAQEYLNHEMYAVIHSADEDSIVYYEEKMLYGMVIGYAKADDAQRRQWLDLFVPRIDSWGVCDSCCMTFKWMKEKPELWWEYVKTWTFANEEYEIRFGLVCMLAHFIDERH
;
A
#
# COMPACT_ATOMS: atom_id res chain seq x y z
N MET A 1 -0.66 -21.04 -6.00
CA MET A 1 0.15 -19.85 -6.16
C MET A 1 -0.01 -18.93 -4.96
N LEU A 2 0.97 -18.10 -4.70
CA LEU A 2 0.98 -17.20 -3.53
C LEU A 2 -0.22 -16.26 -3.51
N LYS A 3 -0.52 -15.64 -4.63
CA LYS A 3 -1.66 -14.73 -4.77
C LYS A 3 -2.99 -15.36 -4.37
N GLU A 4 -3.25 -16.54 -4.87
CA GLU A 4 -4.49 -17.28 -4.57
C GLU A 4 -4.55 -17.68 -3.09
N ALA A 5 -3.43 -18.09 -2.52
CA ALA A 5 -3.35 -18.46 -1.11
C ALA A 5 -3.64 -17.26 -0.21
N ILE A 6 -3.08 -16.10 -0.54
CA ILE A 6 -3.30 -14.87 0.21
C ILE A 6 -4.76 -14.42 0.08
N ARG A 7 -5.31 -14.44 -1.14
CA ARG A 7 -6.70 -14.07 -1.36
C ARG A 7 -7.66 -14.96 -0.58
N LYS A 8 -7.38 -16.26 -0.56
CA LYS A 8 -8.16 -17.23 0.23
C LYS A 8 -8.07 -16.91 1.72
N GLN A 9 -6.89 -16.57 2.21
CA GLN A 9 -6.70 -16.17 3.61
C GLN A 9 -7.48 -14.89 3.93
N LEU A 10 -7.41 -13.88 3.08
CA LEU A 10 -8.17 -12.63 3.26
C LEU A 10 -9.67 -12.89 3.37
N LYS A 11 -10.19 -13.76 2.51
CA LYS A 11 -11.61 -14.11 2.55
C LYS A 11 -12.00 -14.85 3.84
N ARG A 12 -11.12 -15.67 4.38
CA ARG A 12 -11.35 -16.35 5.68
C ARG A 12 -11.34 -15.38 6.85
N GLU A 13 -10.50 -14.35 6.78
CA GLU A 13 -10.36 -13.34 7.85
C GLU A 13 -11.37 -12.21 7.71
N ALA A 14 -12.16 -12.19 6.64
CA ALA A 14 -13.15 -11.15 6.40
C ALA A 14 -14.31 -11.22 7.40
N GLU A 15 -14.71 -10.06 7.91
CA GLU A 15 -15.82 -9.92 8.87
C GLU A 15 -16.93 -9.09 8.22
N PRO A 16 -18.15 -9.63 8.04
CA PRO A 16 -19.23 -8.91 7.39
C PRO A 16 -19.59 -7.58 8.07
N ASP A 17 -19.60 -7.53 9.39
CA ASP A 17 -19.92 -6.32 10.14
C ASP A 17 -18.85 -5.25 9.94
N TYR A 18 -17.59 -5.64 9.95
CA TYR A 18 -16.48 -4.73 9.71
C TYR A 18 -16.46 -4.23 8.26
N LYS A 19 -16.81 -5.10 7.31
CA LYS A 19 -16.97 -4.72 5.90
C LYS A 19 -18.01 -3.62 5.75
N GLU A 20 -19.16 -3.78 6.40
CA GLU A 20 -20.24 -2.79 6.36
C GLU A 20 -19.80 -1.47 6.98
N PHE A 21 -19.12 -1.52 8.12
CA PHE A 21 -18.57 -0.34 8.78
C PHE A 21 -17.57 0.40 7.87
N GLN A 22 -16.64 -0.33 7.26
CA GLN A 22 -15.65 0.28 6.36
C GLN A 22 -16.27 0.88 5.11
N ALA A 23 -17.29 0.22 4.55
CA ALA A 23 -17.98 0.73 3.36
C ALA A 23 -18.57 2.12 3.58
N LYS A 24 -19.02 2.40 4.80
CA LYS A 24 -19.53 3.72 5.17
C LYS A 24 -18.42 4.78 5.25
N LEU A 25 -17.21 4.37 5.66
CA LEU A 25 -16.06 5.27 5.77
C LEU A 25 -15.37 5.51 4.42
N LEU A 26 -15.58 4.63 3.46
CA LEU A 26 -14.89 4.64 2.17
C LEU A 26 -15.92 4.64 1.03
N PRO A 27 -16.75 5.70 0.92
CA PRO A 27 -17.76 5.75 -0.14
C PRO A 27 -17.10 5.74 -1.52
N GLY A 28 -17.67 4.95 -2.43
CA GLY A 28 -17.15 4.81 -3.79
C GLY A 28 -16.00 3.82 -3.96
N VAL A 29 -15.54 3.20 -2.87
CA VAL A 29 -14.49 2.16 -2.93
C VAL A 29 -15.15 0.80 -3.08
N ASP A 30 -14.79 0.08 -4.15
CA ASP A 30 -15.29 -1.26 -4.42
C ASP A 30 -14.34 -2.33 -3.90
N GLY A 31 -14.86 -3.55 -3.73
CA GLY A 31 -14.04 -4.72 -3.42
C GLY A 31 -13.51 -4.77 -1.99
N ILE A 32 -14.25 -4.20 -1.04
CA ILE A 32 -13.88 -4.29 0.39
C ILE A 32 -14.33 -5.66 0.92
N LEU A 33 -13.38 -6.42 1.50
CA LEU A 33 -13.67 -7.71 2.14
C LEU A 33 -14.02 -7.57 3.62
N GLY A 34 -13.42 -6.62 4.30
CA GLY A 34 -13.63 -6.40 5.73
C GLY A 34 -12.61 -7.09 6.61
N VAL A 35 -11.35 -7.04 6.25
CA VAL A 35 -10.25 -7.57 7.06
C VAL A 35 -9.68 -6.44 7.92
N ARG A 36 -9.53 -6.69 9.22
CA ARG A 36 -9.03 -5.68 10.16
C ARG A 36 -7.56 -5.37 9.93
N LEU A 37 -7.20 -4.12 10.18
CA LEU A 37 -5.86 -3.59 9.91
C LEU A 37 -4.74 -4.36 10.62
N PRO A 38 -4.86 -4.75 11.91
CA PRO A 38 -3.81 -5.57 12.54
C PRO A 38 -3.55 -6.89 11.83
N LYS A 39 -4.60 -7.52 11.30
CA LYS A 39 -4.47 -8.76 10.53
C LYS A 39 -3.77 -8.52 9.20
N LEU A 40 -4.10 -7.43 8.53
CA LEU A 40 -3.42 -7.05 7.29
C LEU A 40 -1.93 -6.81 7.52
N ARG A 41 -1.58 -6.13 8.61
CA ARG A 41 -0.18 -5.90 8.97
C ARG A 41 0.57 -7.21 9.21
N GLU A 42 -0.05 -8.14 9.90
CA GLU A 42 0.52 -9.47 10.15
C GLU A 42 0.81 -10.21 8.85
N ILE A 43 -0.16 -10.23 7.95
CA ILE A 43 0.00 -10.88 6.64
C ILE A 43 1.08 -10.19 5.82
N ALA A 44 1.07 -8.85 5.77
CA ALA A 44 2.08 -8.09 5.02
C ALA A 44 3.49 -8.32 5.53
N LYS A 45 3.68 -8.37 6.85
CA LYS A 45 4.99 -8.64 7.46
C LYS A 45 5.50 -10.04 7.11
N ARG A 46 4.61 -11.02 7.08
CA ARG A 46 4.97 -12.39 6.70
C ARG A 46 5.41 -12.45 5.23
N ILE A 47 4.64 -11.83 4.33
CA ILE A 47 4.99 -11.76 2.90
C ILE A 47 6.33 -11.04 2.73
N ALA A 48 6.50 -9.91 3.40
CA ALA A 48 7.70 -9.10 3.31
C ALA A 48 8.96 -9.85 3.75
N LYS A 49 8.83 -10.74 4.72
CA LYS A 49 9.96 -11.50 5.27
C LYS A 49 10.50 -12.55 4.30
N THR A 50 9.64 -13.23 3.54
CA THR A 50 10.01 -14.39 2.75
C THR A 50 9.74 -14.25 1.26
N ASP A 51 8.72 -13.51 0.86
CA ASP A 51 8.17 -13.55 -0.49
C ASP A 51 8.00 -12.17 -1.14
N ALA A 52 8.65 -11.13 -0.63
CA ALA A 52 8.44 -9.75 -1.08
C ALA A 52 8.66 -9.58 -2.60
N GLN A 53 9.78 -10.08 -3.10
CA GLN A 53 10.14 -9.94 -4.52
C GLN A 53 9.12 -10.67 -5.41
N GLU A 54 8.77 -11.90 -5.06
CA GLU A 54 7.80 -12.67 -5.81
C GLU A 54 6.43 -12.01 -5.81
N TYR A 55 5.99 -11.56 -4.64
CA TYR A 55 4.68 -10.92 -4.48
C TYR A 55 4.59 -9.61 -5.23
N LEU A 56 5.58 -8.72 -5.07
CA LEU A 56 5.54 -7.38 -5.65
C LEU A 56 5.87 -7.36 -7.14
N ASN A 57 6.81 -8.20 -7.58
CA ASN A 57 7.31 -8.14 -8.95
C ASN A 57 6.58 -9.10 -9.90
N HIS A 58 5.92 -10.14 -9.39
CA HIS A 58 5.29 -11.17 -10.21
C HIS A 58 3.81 -11.39 -9.88
N GLU A 59 3.51 -11.93 -8.70
CA GLU A 59 2.15 -12.39 -8.37
C GLU A 59 1.12 -11.26 -8.41
N MET A 60 1.37 -10.17 -7.73
CA MET A 60 0.43 -9.05 -7.65
C MET A 60 0.69 -7.96 -8.67
N TYR A 61 1.87 -7.91 -9.25
CA TYR A 61 2.19 -6.92 -10.27
C TYR A 61 1.17 -6.97 -11.42
N ALA A 62 0.98 -8.16 -11.98
CA ALA A 62 0.06 -8.36 -13.09
C ALA A 62 -1.40 -8.01 -12.73
N VAL A 63 -1.80 -8.29 -11.48
CA VAL A 63 -3.16 -8.01 -11.00
C VAL A 63 -3.38 -6.51 -10.86
N ILE A 64 -2.46 -5.82 -10.19
CA ILE A 64 -2.60 -4.40 -9.88
C ILE A 64 -2.43 -3.53 -11.14
N HIS A 65 -1.57 -3.95 -12.05
CA HIS A 65 -1.29 -3.20 -13.28
C HIS A 65 -2.04 -3.73 -14.50
N SER A 66 -2.98 -4.66 -14.32
CA SER A 66 -3.79 -5.19 -15.40
C SER A 66 -4.72 -4.11 -15.99
N ALA A 67 -4.79 -4.07 -17.30
CA ALA A 67 -5.78 -3.27 -18.01
C ALA A 67 -7.12 -4.01 -18.18
N ASP A 68 -7.21 -5.24 -17.68
CA ASP A 68 -8.41 -6.07 -17.77
C ASP A 68 -9.43 -5.62 -16.74
N GLU A 69 -10.54 -5.06 -17.19
CA GLU A 69 -11.63 -4.58 -16.36
C GLU A 69 -12.31 -5.70 -15.56
N ASP A 70 -12.17 -6.94 -16.02
CA ASP A 70 -12.73 -8.11 -15.34
C ASP A 70 -11.85 -8.61 -14.20
N SER A 71 -10.62 -8.12 -14.06
CA SER A 71 -9.78 -8.51 -12.94
C SER A 71 -10.10 -7.68 -11.69
N ILE A 72 -10.74 -8.35 -10.74
CA ILE A 72 -11.10 -7.74 -9.47
C ILE A 72 -9.85 -7.66 -8.57
N VAL A 73 -9.55 -6.44 -8.10
CA VAL A 73 -8.53 -6.21 -7.09
C VAL A 73 -9.23 -5.75 -5.83
N TYR A 74 -9.12 -6.52 -4.77
CA TYR A 74 -9.73 -6.16 -3.49
C TYR A 74 -8.99 -5.01 -2.82
N TYR A 75 -9.74 -4.21 -2.06
CA TYR A 75 -9.20 -3.12 -1.25
C TYR A 75 -8.02 -3.59 -0.40
N GLU A 76 -8.19 -4.73 0.27
CA GLU A 76 -7.15 -5.31 1.13
C GLU A 76 -5.92 -5.77 0.35
N GLU A 77 -6.08 -6.15 -0.90
CA GLU A 77 -4.94 -6.52 -1.74
C GLU A 77 -4.08 -5.31 -2.09
N LYS A 78 -4.71 -4.16 -2.38
CA LYS A 78 -3.98 -2.90 -2.57
C LYS A 78 -3.26 -2.48 -1.30
N MET A 79 -3.93 -2.63 -0.17
CA MET A 79 -3.36 -2.36 1.15
C MET A 79 -2.13 -3.21 1.40
N LEU A 80 -2.24 -4.53 1.16
CA LEU A 80 -1.11 -5.45 1.35
C LEU A 80 0.06 -5.09 0.44
N TYR A 81 -0.20 -4.74 -0.81
CA TYR A 81 0.86 -4.37 -1.74
C TYR A 81 1.71 -3.22 -1.19
N GLY A 82 1.06 -2.15 -0.76
CA GLY A 82 1.75 -1.01 -0.18
C GLY A 82 2.46 -1.33 1.14
N MET A 83 1.82 -2.12 2.00
CA MET A 83 2.43 -2.52 3.28
C MET A 83 3.66 -3.41 3.07
N VAL A 84 3.62 -4.32 2.10
CA VAL A 84 4.77 -5.17 1.79
C VAL A 84 5.96 -4.31 1.33
N ILE A 85 5.72 -3.27 0.54
CA ILE A 85 6.77 -2.31 0.19
C ILE A 85 7.38 -1.70 1.46
N GLY A 86 6.54 -1.34 2.42
CA GLY A 86 6.98 -0.73 3.67
C GLY A 86 7.78 -1.66 4.57
N TYR A 87 7.41 -2.93 4.64
CA TYR A 87 8.03 -3.89 5.56
C TYR A 87 9.19 -4.66 4.94
N ALA A 88 9.30 -4.70 3.61
CA ALA A 88 10.33 -5.49 2.93
C ALA A 88 11.72 -4.87 3.10
N LYS A 89 12.72 -5.74 3.21
CA LYS A 89 14.12 -5.31 3.11
C LYS A 89 14.47 -5.17 1.64
N ALA A 90 14.94 -3.99 1.25
CA ALA A 90 15.31 -3.70 -0.12
C ALA A 90 16.24 -2.50 -0.15
N ASP A 91 16.92 -2.29 -1.29
CA ASP A 91 17.69 -1.07 -1.48
C ASP A 91 16.75 0.08 -1.93
N ASP A 92 17.30 1.30 -1.94
CA ASP A 92 16.50 2.48 -2.25
C ASP A 92 16.02 2.51 -3.70
N ALA A 93 16.80 1.99 -4.63
CA ALA A 93 16.41 1.91 -6.03
C ALA A 93 15.21 0.98 -6.23
N GLN A 94 15.19 -0.15 -5.54
CA GLN A 94 14.07 -1.10 -5.58
C GLN A 94 12.81 -0.50 -4.95
N ARG A 95 12.95 0.16 -3.80
CA ARG A 95 11.84 0.83 -3.12
C ARG A 95 11.23 1.92 -3.99
N ARG A 96 12.07 2.71 -4.64
CA ARG A 96 11.62 3.76 -5.55
C ARG A 96 10.86 3.19 -6.73
N GLN A 97 11.35 2.12 -7.31
CA GLN A 97 10.67 1.43 -8.42
C GLN A 97 9.29 0.95 -8.00
N TRP A 98 9.21 0.30 -6.84
CA TRP A 98 7.93 -0.19 -6.33
C TRP A 98 6.94 0.95 -6.07
N LEU A 99 7.42 2.04 -5.46
CA LEU A 99 6.57 3.21 -5.19
C LEU A 99 6.09 3.89 -6.47
N ASP A 100 6.96 4.04 -7.47
CA ASP A 100 6.59 4.63 -8.75
C ASP A 100 5.45 3.86 -9.43
N LEU A 101 5.39 2.55 -9.23
CA LEU A 101 4.33 1.70 -9.75
C LEU A 101 3.08 1.71 -8.86
N PHE A 102 3.28 1.77 -7.55
CA PHE A 102 2.19 1.69 -6.57
C PHE A 102 1.38 2.99 -6.44
N VAL A 103 2.06 4.13 -6.31
CA VAL A 103 1.41 5.41 -6.00
C VAL A 103 0.28 5.75 -6.97
N PRO A 104 0.44 5.59 -8.31
CA PRO A 104 -0.67 5.86 -9.23
C PRO A 104 -1.87 4.92 -9.09
N ARG A 105 -1.72 3.83 -8.35
CA ARG A 105 -2.81 2.86 -8.12
C ARG A 105 -3.58 3.10 -6.83
N ILE A 106 -3.15 4.07 -6.02
CA ILE A 106 -3.86 4.42 -4.79
C ILE A 106 -5.15 5.13 -5.19
N ASP A 107 -6.28 4.61 -4.72
CA ASP A 107 -7.60 5.14 -5.04
C ASP A 107 -8.47 5.43 -3.82
N SER A 108 -7.88 5.39 -2.62
CA SER A 108 -8.60 5.72 -1.39
C SER A 108 -7.65 6.25 -0.32
N TRP A 109 -8.20 7.04 0.60
CA TRP A 109 -7.43 7.54 1.74
C TRP A 109 -6.99 6.40 2.67
N GLY A 110 -7.80 5.35 2.79
CA GLY A 110 -7.46 4.21 3.65
C GLY A 110 -6.20 3.50 3.22
N VAL A 111 -6.07 3.21 1.91
CA VAL A 111 -4.86 2.61 1.37
C VAL A 111 -3.67 3.56 1.51
N CYS A 112 -3.86 4.82 1.12
CA CYS A 112 -2.79 5.81 1.14
C CYS A 112 -2.21 5.97 2.55
N ASP A 113 -3.05 6.32 3.51
CA ASP A 113 -2.60 6.68 4.86
C ASP A 113 -1.99 5.48 5.60
N SER A 114 -2.62 4.32 5.51
CA SER A 114 -2.15 3.12 6.20
C SER A 114 -0.81 2.62 5.63
N CYS A 115 -0.65 2.66 4.32
CA CYS A 115 0.60 2.23 3.68
C CYS A 115 1.74 3.22 3.96
N CYS A 116 1.47 4.52 3.87
CA CYS A 116 2.49 5.55 4.13
C CYS A 116 3.11 5.41 5.51
N MET A 117 2.33 5.02 6.52
CA MET A 117 2.83 4.83 7.88
C MET A 117 3.88 3.74 7.99
N THR A 118 3.93 2.81 7.04
CA THR A 118 4.88 1.71 7.06
C THR A 118 6.26 2.07 6.47
N PHE A 119 6.38 3.19 5.77
CA PHE A 119 7.62 3.57 5.07
C PHE A 119 8.65 4.22 6.01
N LYS A 120 8.89 3.59 7.14
CA LYS A 120 9.78 4.13 8.19
C LYS A 120 11.23 4.26 7.74
N TRP A 121 11.64 3.49 6.74
CA TRP A 121 12.98 3.56 6.17
C TRP A 121 13.26 4.90 5.46
N MET A 122 12.25 5.70 5.19
CA MET A 122 12.46 7.06 4.66
C MET A 122 13.26 7.93 5.62
N LYS A 123 13.15 7.67 6.93
CA LYS A 123 13.89 8.41 7.97
C LYS A 123 15.38 8.12 7.98
N GLU A 124 15.80 6.99 7.41
CA GLU A 124 17.21 6.60 7.36
C GLU A 124 18.02 7.44 6.36
N LYS A 125 17.36 7.89 5.29
CA LYS A 125 17.94 8.77 4.27
C LYS A 125 16.97 9.92 3.98
N PRO A 126 16.81 10.84 4.95
CA PRO A 126 15.76 11.85 4.87
C PRO A 126 15.88 12.79 3.67
N GLU A 127 17.10 13.15 3.27
CA GLU A 127 17.30 14.05 2.14
C GLU A 127 16.85 13.41 0.83
N LEU A 128 17.19 12.14 0.62
CA LEU A 128 16.79 11.39 -0.57
C LEU A 128 15.28 11.26 -0.65
N TRP A 129 14.66 10.81 0.43
CA TRP A 129 13.23 10.53 0.43
C TRP A 129 12.38 11.78 0.52
N TRP A 130 12.87 12.85 1.15
CA TRP A 130 12.18 14.15 1.13
C TRP A 130 12.01 14.65 -0.30
N GLU A 131 13.09 14.63 -1.10
CA GLU A 131 13.01 15.06 -2.49
C GLU A 131 12.07 14.16 -3.30
N TYR A 132 12.09 12.86 -3.04
CA TYR A 132 11.19 11.92 -3.71
C TYR A 132 9.72 12.21 -3.41
N VAL A 133 9.35 12.28 -2.13
CA VAL A 133 7.94 12.49 -1.75
C VAL A 133 7.45 13.87 -2.17
N LYS A 134 8.35 14.86 -2.17
CA LYS A 134 8.04 16.20 -2.61
C LYS A 134 7.60 16.23 -4.08
N THR A 135 8.18 15.39 -4.94
CA THR A 135 7.77 15.35 -6.35
C THR A 135 6.30 14.98 -6.52
N TRP A 136 5.79 14.09 -5.67
CA TRP A 136 4.39 13.68 -5.73
C TRP A 136 3.43 14.80 -5.30
N THR A 137 3.85 15.74 -4.47
CA THR A 137 2.99 16.87 -4.06
C THR A 137 2.67 17.82 -5.22
N PHE A 138 3.43 17.74 -6.32
CA PHE A 138 3.17 18.51 -7.53
C PHE A 138 2.41 17.72 -8.60
N ALA A 139 1.96 16.50 -8.29
CA ALA A 139 1.18 15.69 -9.21
C ALA A 139 -0.22 16.27 -9.43
N ASN A 140 -0.95 15.72 -10.40
CA ASN A 140 -2.28 16.18 -10.73
C ASN A 140 -3.40 15.39 -10.04
N GLU A 141 -3.10 14.15 -9.62
CA GLU A 141 -4.10 13.26 -9.04
C GLU A 141 -4.15 13.41 -7.51
N GLU A 142 -5.37 13.37 -6.97
CA GLU A 142 -5.62 13.58 -5.54
C GLU A 142 -4.78 12.70 -4.63
N TYR A 143 -4.76 11.38 -4.90
CA TYR A 143 -4.07 10.44 -4.01
C TYR A 143 -2.56 10.41 -4.21
N GLU A 144 -2.07 10.85 -5.34
CA GLU A 144 -0.64 11.04 -5.56
C GLU A 144 -0.13 12.22 -4.71
N ILE A 145 -0.87 13.32 -4.69
CA ILE A 145 -0.58 14.48 -3.85
C ILE A 145 -0.67 14.07 -2.38
N ARG A 146 -1.73 13.35 -2.02
CA ARG A 146 -1.94 12.89 -0.65
C ARG A 146 -0.80 11.98 -0.19
N PHE A 147 -0.33 11.08 -1.05
CA PHE A 147 0.83 10.24 -0.75
C PHE A 147 2.02 11.08 -0.31
N GLY A 148 2.37 12.10 -1.09
CA GLY A 148 3.48 12.99 -0.75
C GLY A 148 3.27 13.68 0.59
N LEU A 149 2.10 14.27 0.80
CA LEU A 149 1.79 15.00 2.03
C LEU A 149 1.76 14.09 3.26
N VAL A 150 1.15 12.92 3.16
CA VAL A 150 1.07 11.98 4.29
C VAL A 150 2.44 11.44 4.65
N CYS A 151 3.29 11.13 3.67
CA CYS A 151 4.66 10.72 3.93
C CYS A 151 5.46 11.83 4.63
N MET A 152 5.28 13.09 4.23
CA MET A 152 5.90 14.23 4.91
C MET A 152 5.48 14.30 6.36
N LEU A 153 4.17 14.19 6.61
CA LEU A 153 3.64 14.24 7.98
C LEU A 153 4.12 13.06 8.83
N ALA A 154 4.17 11.86 8.25
CA ALA A 154 4.50 10.65 8.99
C ALA A 154 5.99 10.52 9.32
N HIS A 155 6.88 11.02 8.44
CA HIS A 155 8.30 10.66 8.52
C HIS A 155 9.25 11.85 8.60
N PHE A 156 8.80 13.07 8.34
CA PHE A 156 9.69 14.23 8.23
C PHE A 156 9.34 15.38 9.16
N ILE A 157 8.28 15.26 9.95
CA ILE A 157 7.98 16.31 10.95
C ILE A 157 8.81 16.03 12.20
N ASP A 158 9.84 16.85 12.38
CA ASP A 158 10.62 16.94 13.60
C ASP A 158 10.96 18.42 13.84
N GLU A 159 11.73 18.70 14.87
CA GLU A 159 12.12 20.07 15.22
C GLU A 159 12.95 20.80 14.15
N ARG A 160 13.41 20.09 13.12
CA ARG A 160 14.26 20.65 12.05
C ARG A 160 13.46 20.98 10.78
N HIS A 161 12.24 20.52 10.68
CA HIS A 161 11.40 20.71 9.50
C HIS A 161 10.07 21.42 9.90
#